data_daf6980009d247becaee47afa7d3d307
#
_entry.id   daf6980009d247becaee47afa7d3d307
#
_cell.length_a   1.000
_cell.length_b   1.000
_cell.length_c   1.000
_cell.angle_alpha   90.00
_cell.angle_beta   90.00
_cell.angle_gamma   90.00
#
_symmetry.space_group_name_H-M   'P 1'
#
loop_
_entity.id
_entity.type
_entity.pdbx_description
1 polymer ?
#
loop_
_entity_poly.entity_id
_entity_poly.type
_entity_poly.pdbx_seq_one_letter_code
_entity_poly.pdbx_strand_id
1 'polypeptide(L)'
;MTEFNWTFAVGGLSLSLAGPAAWVEPFARAWASWADESLGWVVRLVQDETLPAPQKPFFGARPRFVDGRCLLEVPGFAGEIAPEDETARLRAHPAAEPGDLAYFVRTAFALQAFDADTLLFHAAGVVHRDAAYALFGHSGSGKTTASRLSSGKPVLSDDLVLLRPSVSGWEVWATPFGRQRASQQVRSAPLRALLRLVQAPEERLEPMPRAAALGELAANSPVINADPVRSAALLARWDGVLRSVPVYFLHFRKSNAFWEVIDAQLG
;
A
#
# COMPACT_ATOMS: atom_id res chain seq x y z
N MET A 1 18.29 19.89 17.78
CA MET A 1 18.28 18.81 16.74
C MET A 1 18.04 19.47 15.40
N THR A 2 18.76 19.05 14.34
CA THR A 2 18.59 19.60 13.00
C THR A 2 17.29 19.05 12.41
N GLU A 3 16.36 19.94 12.02
CA GLU A 3 15.17 19.56 11.27
C GLU A 3 15.55 19.30 9.80
N PHE A 4 14.87 18.34 9.19
CA PHE A 4 15.00 17.98 7.79
C PHE A 4 13.64 17.82 7.16
N ASN A 5 13.48 18.30 5.93
CA ASN A 5 12.25 18.16 5.15
C ASN A 5 12.57 17.39 3.86
N TRP A 6 11.69 16.48 3.50
CA TRP A 6 11.81 15.71 2.27
C TRP A 6 10.45 15.30 1.75
N THR A 7 10.25 15.40 0.45
CA THR A 7 8.97 15.08 -0.21
C THR A 7 9.16 13.93 -1.19
N PHE A 8 8.16 13.06 -1.26
CA PHE A 8 8.08 12.01 -2.26
C PHE A 8 6.69 11.96 -2.90
N ALA A 9 6.63 11.43 -4.12
CA ALA A 9 5.36 11.26 -4.82
C ALA A 9 5.18 9.84 -5.35
N VAL A 10 3.92 9.40 -5.34
CA VAL A 10 3.46 8.12 -5.89
C VAL A 10 2.17 8.34 -6.64
N GLY A 11 2.15 8.06 -7.93
CA GLY A 11 0.95 8.17 -8.76
C GLY A 11 0.35 9.58 -8.79
N GLY A 12 1.17 10.63 -8.64
CA GLY A 12 0.73 12.02 -8.61
C GLY A 12 0.26 12.50 -7.24
N LEU A 13 0.40 11.70 -6.18
CA LEU A 13 0.14 12.08 -4.80
C LEU A 13 1.45 12.36 -4.09
N SER A 14 1.64 13.58 -3.59
CA SER A 14 2.86 13.99 -2.90
C SER A 14 2.65 14.04 -1.39
N LEU A 15 3.67 13.61 -0.64
CA LEU A 15 3.68 13.61 0.81
C LEU A 15 5.03 14.10 1.31
N SER A 16 5.00 15.17 2.12
CA SER A 16 6.16 15.81 2.70
C SER A 16 6.40 15.32 4.12
N LEU A 17 7.59 14.82 4.40
CA LEU A 17 8.05 14.43 5.73
C LEU A 17 8.83 15.57 6.34
N ALA A 18 8.50 15.99 7.56
CA ALA A 18 9.19 17.02 8.31
C ALA A 18 9.52 16.50 9.72
N GLY A 19 10.74 16.73 10.19
CA GLY A 19 11.14 16.31 11.53
C GLY A 19 12.65 16.16 11.71
N PRO A 20 13.10 15.48 12.79
CA PRO A 20 14.50 15.26 13.06
C PRO A 20 15.22 14.60 11.87
N ALA A 21 16.37 15.12 11.47
CA ALA A 21 17.17 14.57 10.36
C ALA A 21 17.43 13.06 10.51
N ALA A 22 17.72 12.60 11.72
CA ALA A 22 17.93 11.17 12.01
C ALA A 22 16.72 10.27 11.64
N TRP A 23 15.50 10.83 11.62
CA TRP A 23 14.29 10.10 11.29
C TRP A 23 13.85 10.27 9.82
N VAL A 24 14.10 11.44 9.22
CA VAL A 24 13.63 11.74 7.85
C VAL A 24 14.67 11.34 6.78
N GLU A 25 15.97 11.55 7.02
CA GLU A 25 17.01 11.17 6.05
C GLU A 25 17.02 9.68 5.66
N PRO A 26 16.72 8.71 6.54
CA PRO A 26 16.59 7.30 6.13
C PRO A 26 15.55 7.09 5.03
N PHE A 27 14.40 7.80 5.07
CA PHE A 27 13.40 7.77 4.00
C PHE A 27 13.95 8.40 2.72
N ALA A 28 14.55 9.58 2.81
CA ALA A 28 15.14 10.26 1.67
C ALA A 28 16.19 9.39 0.94
N ARG A 29 16.99 8.63 1.69
CA ARG A 29 17.95 7.68 1.12
C ARG A 29 17.28 6.44 0.54
N ALA A 30 16.36 5.81 1.29
CA ALA A 30 15.71 4.56 0.87
C ALA A 30 14.78 4.76 -0.33
N TRP A 31 14.11 5.90 -0.39
CA TRP A 31 13.11 6.24 -1.40
C TRP A 31 13.57 7.35 -2.36
N ALA A 32 14.88 7.55 -2.52
CA ALA A 32 15.45 8.64 -3.31
C ALA A 32 14.88 8.72 -4.75
N SER A 33 14.55 7.58 -5.37
CA SER A 33 13.95 7.54 -6.71
C SER A 33 12.48 8.00 -6.75
N TRP A 34 11.90 8.34 -5.60
CA TRP A 34 10.53 8.85 -5.44
C TRP A 34 10.51 10.33 -5.04
N ALA A 35 11.71 10.95 -4.88
CA ALA A 35 11.82 12.35 -4.51
C ALA A 35 10.99 13.24 -5.46
N ASP A 36 10.31 14.23 -4.87
CA ASP A 36 9.45 15.18 -5.57
C ASP A 36 9.55 16.56 -4.89
N GLU A 37 9.12 17.59 -5.60
CA GLU A 37 9.10 18.97 -5.09
C GLU A 37 7.67 19.53 -5.01
N SER A 38 6.67 18.73 -5.40
CA SER A 38 5.27 19.13 -5.38
C SER A 38 4.78 19.32 -3.94
N LEU A 39 3.90 20.28 -3.74
CA LEU A 39 3.18 20.43 -2.47
C LEU A 39 2.21 19.27 -2.30
N GLY A 40 2.11 18.76 -1.08
CA GLY A 40 1.21 17.68 -0.71
C GLY A 40 0.94 17.66 0.78
N TRP A 41 0.33 16.61 1.27
CA TRP A 41 0.12 16.44 2.71
C TRP A 41 1.43 16.50 3.48
N VAL A 42 1.37 17.02 4.70
CA VAL A 42 2.55 17.16 5.56
C VAL A 42 2.48 16.15 6.71
N VAL A 43 3.47 15.28 6.79
CA VAL A 43 3.68 14.36 7.92
C VAL A 43 4.79 14.91 8.80
N ARG A 44 4.44 15.35 9.99
CA ARG A 44 5.39 15.85 10.98
C ARG A 44 5.76 14.77 11.99
N LEU A 45 7.02 14.42 12.05
CA LEU A 45 7.60 13.50 13.02
C LEU A 45 8.22 14.30 14.18
N VAL A 46 7.83 13.99 15.40
CA VAL A 46 8.26 14.74 16.60
C VAL A 46 8.80 13.77 17.65
N GLN A 47 10.03 13.96 18.07
CA GLN A 47 10.57 13.23 19.22
C GLN A 47 9.94 13.72 20.52
N ASP A 48 9.56 12.79 21.38
CA ASP A 48 8.90 13.08 22.63
C ASP A 48 9.38 12.11 23.73
N GLU A 49 10.28 12.62 24.55
CA GLU A 49 10.86 11.89 25.69
C GLU A 49 9.87 11.67 26.84
N THR A 50 8.71 12.35 26.83
CA THR A 50 7.67 12.16 27.84
C THR A 50 6.84 10.88 27.60
N LEU A 51 6.87 10.35 26.39
CA LEU A 51 6.27 9.05 26.07
C LEU A 51 7.11 7.92 26.66
N PRO A 52 6.50 6.80 27.10
CA PRO A 52 7.26 5.64 27.54
C PRO A 52 8.05 5.04 26.36
N ALA A 53 9.17 4.35 26.66
CA ALA A 53 9.89 3.60 25.63
C ALA A 53 8.98 2.55 24.97
N PRO A 54 9.06 2.36 23.63
CA PRO A 54 8.25 1.37 22.93
C PRO A 54 8.46 -0.04 23.47
N GLN A 55 7.37 -0.72 23.82
CA GLN A 55 7.38 -2.12 24.26
C GLN A 55 6.99 -3.10 23.15
N LYS A 56 6.35 -2.58 22.11
CA LYS A 56 5.86 -3.34 20.95
C LYS A 56 5.99 -2.47 19.68
N PRO A 57 6.15 -3.10 18.50
CA PRO A 57 6.17 -2.37 17.25
C PRO A 57 4.86 -1.59 17.02
N PHE A 58 4.97 -0.42 16.42
CA PHE A 58 3.83 0.48 16.17
C PHE A 58 2.82 -0.10 15.18
N PHE A 59 3.22 -0.94 14.25
CA PHE A 59 2.31 -1.59 13.30
C PHE A 59 1.22 -2.47 13.96
N GLY A 60 1.31 -2.73 15.25
CA GLY A 60 0.25 -3.35 16.05
C GLY A 60 -0.83 -2.37 16.54
N ALA A 61 -0.63 -1.05 16.34
CA ALA A 61 -1.63 -0.04 16.67
C ALA A 61 -2.85 -0.19 15.75
N ARG A 62 -4.05 -0.18 16.37
CA ARG A 62 -5.30 -0.17 15.61
C ARG A 62 -5.74 1.27 15.40
N PRO A 63 -6.04 1.69 14.16
CA PRO A 63 -6.57 3.03 13.90
C PRO A 63 -7.93 3.19 14.57
N ARG A 64 -8.13 4.32 15.25
CA ARG A 64 -9.43 4.79 15.76
C ARG A 64 -9.80 6.04 14.97
N PHE A 65 -11.03 6.07 14.50
CA PHE A 65 -11.57 7.22 13.76
C PHE A 65 -12.53 7.99 14.65
N VAL A 66 -12.23 9.27 14.87
CA VAL A 66 -13.00 10.18 15.70
C VAL A 66 -13.05 11.55 15.00
N ASP A 67 -14.23 12.08 14.76
CA ASP A 67 -14.44 13.39 14.16
C ASP A 67 -13.62 13.62 12.87
N GLY A 68 -13.62 12.64 11.97
CA GLY A 68 -12.87 12.69 10.70
C GLY A 68 -11.36 12.45 10.80
N ARG A 69 -10.81 12.35 12.01
CA ARG A 69 -9.38 12.10 12.28
C ARG A 69 -9.10 10.62 12.51
N CYS A 70 -7.92 10.19 12.11
CA CYS A 70 -7.40 8.86 12.41
C CYS A 70 -6.34 8.95 13.53
N LEU A 71 -6.62 8.28 14.64
CA LEU A 71 -5.76 8.23 15.82
C LEU A 71 -5.09 6.87 15.93
N LEU A 72 -3.79 6.86 16.16
CA LEU A 72 -2.95 5.68 16.35
C LEU A 72 -2.13 5.84 17.63
N GLU A 73 -2.52 5.14 18.69
CA GLU A 73 -1.92 5.29 20.00
C GLU A 73 -1.53 3.93 20.59
N VAL A 74 -0.27 3.80 20.98
CA VAL A 74 0.28 2.69 21.76
C VAL A 74 1.42 3.23 22.61
N PRO A 75 1.88 2.53 23.66
CA PRO A 75 3.05 2.95 24.44
C PRO A 75 4.24 3.30 23.54
N GLY A 76 4.73 4.53 23.69
CA GLY A 76 5.84 5.08 22.88
C GLY A 76 5.43 5.85 21.63
N PHE A 77 4.15 5.84 21.25
CA PHE A 77 3.66 6.49 20.01
C PHE A 77 2.29 7.13 20.21
N ALA A 78 2.14 8.36 19.71
CA ALA A 78 0.87 9.07 19.62
C ALA A 78 0.77 9.74 18.25
N GLY A 79 0.02 9.11 17.35
CA GLY A 79 -0.18 9.53 15.97
C GLY A 79 -1.58 10.07 15.75
N GLU A 80 -1.67 11.19 15.02
CA GLU A 80 -2.90 11.79 14.55
C GLU A 80 -2.77 12.12 13.05
N ILE A 81 -3.76 11.75 12.28
CA ILE A 81 -3.87 12.11 10.87
C ILE A 81 -5.20 12.85 10.69
N ALA A 82 -5.14 14.06 10.14
CA ALA A 82 -6.24 14.95 9.89
C ALA A 82 -6.40 15.18 8.38
N PRO A 83 -7.19 14.34 7.68
CA PRO A 83 -7.33 14.41 6.24
C PRO A 83 -7.85 15.75 5.73
N GLU A 84 -8.81 16.36 6.41
CA GLU A 84 -9.37 17.67 6.05
C GLU A 84 -8.34 18.80 6.10
N ASP A 85 -7.35 18.68 6.99
CA ASP A 85 -6.25 19.64 7.14
C ASP A 85 -5.02 19.28 6.27
N GLU A 86 -5.07 18.16 5.56
CA GLU A 86 -3.96 17.59 4.79
C GLU A 86 -2.68 17.39 5.62
N THR A 87 -2.84 17.07 6.92
CA THR A 87 -1.73 16.94 7.85
C THR A 87 -1.77 15.62 8.63
N ALA A 88 -0.59 15.18 9.02
CA ALA A 88 -0.41 14.09 9.97
C ALA A 88 0.72 14.43 10.94
N ARG A 89 0.57 14.03 12.21
CA ARG A 89 1.57 14.25 13.25
C ARG A 89 1.79 12.97 14.05
N LEU A 90 3.03 12.54 14.12
CA LEU A 90 3.46 11.46 14.99
C LEU A 90 4.38 12.02 16.07
N ARG A 91 3.98 11.90 17.34
CA ARG A 91 4.87 12.01 18.49
C ARG A 91 5.37 10.61 18.82
N ALA A 92 6.66 10.40 18.87
CA ALA A 92 7.24 9.11 19.19
C ALA A 92 8.44 9.25 20.12
N HIS A 93 8.63 8.27 20.99
CA HIS A 93 9.81 8.19 21.83
C HIS A 93 11.09 8.11 20.97
N PRO A 94 12.21 8.69 21.39
CA PRO A 94 13.49 8.68 20.60
C PRO A 94 13.98 7.29 20.19
N ALA A 95 13.60 6.24 20.91
CA ALA A 95 13.93 4.84 20.59
C ALA A 95 13.00 4.22 19.54
N ALA A 96 12.12 5.00 18.87
CA ALA A 96 11.29 4.51 17.76
C ALA A 96 12.15 4.02 16.61
N GLU A 97 11.79 2.87 16.04
CA GLU A 97 12.51 2.28 14.92
C GLU A 97 12.02 2.84 13.56
N PRO A 98 12.84 2.81 12.51
CA PRO A 98 12.45 3.27 11.17
C PRO A 98 11.18 2.57 10.64
N GLY A 99 10.97 1.30 10.99
CA GLY A 99 9.79 0.54 10.60
C GLY A 99 8.49 1.10 11.20
N ASP A 100 8.56 1.61 12.43
CA ASP A 100 7.43 2.24 13.12
C ASP A 100 7.05 3.55 12.45
N LEU A 101 8.05 4.39 12.15
CA LEU A 101 7.84 5.65 11.43
C LEU A 101 7.26 5.39 10.03
N ALA A 102 7.79 4.39 9.32
CA ALA A 102 7.29 4.00 8.00
C ALA A 102 5.83 3.51 8.04
N TYR A 103 5.42 2.83 9.11
CA TYR A 103 4.02 2.43 9.29
C TYR A 103 3.09 3.64 9.36
N PHE A 104 3.46 4.68 10.12
CA PHE A 104 2.67 5.91 10.22
C PHE A 104 2.60 6.64 8.88
N VAL A 105 3.73 6.78 8.17
CA VAL A 105 3.78 7.40 6.85
C VAL A 105 2.88 6.68 5.85
N ARG A 106 2.90 5.33 5.83
CA ARG A 106 2.01 4.53 4.98
C ARG A 106 0.54 4.70 5.35
N THR A 107 0.22 4.86 6.64
CA THR A 107 -1.14 5.12 7.11
C THR A 107 -1.65 6.46 6.63
N ALA A 108 -0.84 7.52 6.73
CA ALA A 108 -1.17 8.84 6.20
C ALA A 108 -1.36 8.80 4.68
N PHE A 109 -0.45 8.13 3.96
CA PHE A 109 -0.58 7.96 2.52
C PHE A 109 -1.83 7.16 2.11
N ALA A 110 -2.26 6.17 2.89
CA ALA A 110 -3.47 5.40 2.59
C ALA A 110 -4.74 6.27 2.65
N LEU A 111 -4.82 7.19 3.62
CA LEU A 111 -5.93 8.13 3.74
C LEU A 111 -5.89 9.17 2.62
N GLN A 112 -4.73 9.78 2.36
CA GLN A 112 -4.54 10.70 1.23
C GLN A 112 -4.94 10.04 -0.10
N ALA A 113 -4.48 8.82 -0.35
CA ALA A 113 -4.80 8.07 -1.56
C ALA A 113 -6.31 7.84 -1.70
N PHE A 114 -6.97 7.49 -0.59
CA PHE A 114 -8.41 7.28 -0.61
C PHE A 114 -9.18 8.57 -0.88
N ASP A 115 -8.82 9.68 -0.27
CA ASP A 115 -9.49 10.97 -0.48
C ASP A 115 -9.24 11.53 -1.90
N ALA A 116 -8.17 11.08 -2.57
CA ALA A 116 -7.86 11.36 -3.98
C ALA A 116 -8.40 10.31 -4.97
N ASP A 117 -9.49 9.61 -4.64
CA ASP A 117 -10.15 8.60 -5.48
C ASP A 117 -9.27 7.43 -5.94
N THR A 118 -8.19 7.17 -5.23
CA THR A 118 -7.30 6.03 -5.46
C THR A 118 -7.41 5.00 -4.32
N LEU A 119 -6.75 3.85 -4.44
CA LEU A 119 -6.76 2.81 -3.44
C LEU A 119 -5.34 2.33 -3.16
N LEU A 120 -4.85 2.51 -1.93
CA LEU A 120 -3.67 1.75 -1.48
C LEU A 120 -4.11 0.32 -1.16
N PHE A 121 -3.52 -0.65 -1.83
CA PHE A 121 -3.96 -2.04 -1.81
C PHE A 121 -2.84 -2.99 -1.39
N HIS A 122 -3.12 -3.86 -0.43
CA HIS A 122 -2.16 -4.86 0.06
C HIS A 122 -2.03 -6.03 -0.92
N ALA A 123 -1.23 -5.81 -1.93
CA ALA A 123 -0.96 -6.74 -3.02
C ALA A 123 0.47 -6.62 -3.52
N ALA A 124 0.98 -7.68 -4.13
CA ALA A 124 2.14 -7.59 -4.99
C ALA A 124 1.68 -7.21 -6.41
N GLY A 125 2.30 -6.19 -7.01
CA GLY A 125 2.07 -5.79 -8.40
C GLY A 125 3.17 -6.31 -9.31
N VAL A 126 2.81 -7.09 -10.32
CA VAL A 126 3.76 -7.63 -11.31
C VAL A 126 3.29 -7.26 -12.71
N VAL A 127 4.18 -6.73 -13.53
CA VAL A 127 3.90 -6.40 -14.93
C VAL A 127 4.28 -7.57 -15.83
N HIS A 128 3.36 -8.00 -16.68
CA HIS A 128 3.56 -9.05 -17.65
C HIS A 128 2.84 -8.70 -18.95
N ARG A 129 3.55 -8.71 -20.08
CA ARG A 129 3.02 -8.32 -21.40
C ARG A 129 2.32 -6.95 -21.36
N ASP A 130 3.02 -5.93 -20.81
CA ASP A 130 2.58 -4.54 -20.71
C ASP A 130 1.33 -4.30 -19.84
N ALA A 131 0.85 -5.31 -19.12
CA ALA A 131 -0.26 -5.20 -18.19
C ALA A 131 0.15 -5.62 -16.77
N ALA A 132 -0.45 -5.00 -15.76
CA ALA A 132 -0.21 -5.31 -14.36
C ALA A 132 -1.23 -6.32 -13.85
N TYR A 133 -0.74 -7.22 -13.01
CA TYR A 133 -1.52 -8.17 -12.23
C TYR A 133 -1.29 -7.87 -10.76
N ALA A 134 -2.35 -7.66 -10.00
CA ALA A 134 -2.28 -7.44 -8.56
C ALA A 134 -2.55 -8.76 -7.82
N LEU A 135 -1.49 -9.33 -7.24
CA LEU A 135 -1.51 -10.60 -6.51
C LEU A 135 -1.81 -10.32 -5.03
N PHE A 136 -2.97 -10.69 -4.53
CA PHE A 136 -3.43 -10.35 -3.19
C PHE A 136 -3.83 -11.55 -2.35
N GLY A 137 -4.10 -11.31 -1.07
CA GLY A 137 -4.56 -12.31 -0.09
C GLY A 137 -4.02 -12.05 1.30
N HIS A 138 -4.49 -12.83 2.28
CA HIS A 138 -4.07 -12.70 3.67
C HIS A 138 -2.54 -12.82 3.86
N SER A 139 -2.07 -12.51 5.06
CA SER A 139 -0.65 -12.74 5.42
C SER A 139 -0.31 -14.23 5.26
N GLY A 140 0.85 -14.51 4.65
CA GLY A 140 1.26 -15.88 4.35
C GLY A 140 0.66 -16.51 3.09
N SER A 141 -0.23 -15.82 2.34
CA SER A 141 -0.80 -16.35 1.09
C SER A 141 0.23 -16.57 -0.03
N GLY A 142 1.42 -15.97 0.07
CA GLY A 142 2.51 -16.16 -0.87
C GLY A 142 2.79 -14.97 -1.79
N LYS A 143 2.28 -13.74 -1.51
CA LYS A 143 2.53 -12.53 -2.32
C LYS A 143 4.02 -12.30 -2.65
N THR A 144 4.87 -12.23 -1.62
CA THR A 144 6.32 -12.06 -1.78
C THR A 144 6.97 -13.25 -2.50
N THR A 145 6.43 -14.46 -2.33
CA THR A 145 6.91 -15.65 -3.05
C THR A 145 6.55 -15.55 -4.52
N ALA A 146 5.30 -15.22 -4.85
CA ALA A 146 4.83 -15.09 -6.23
C ALA A 146 5.58 -13.97 -6.98
N SER A 147 5.83 -12.81 -6.33
CA SER A 147 6.62 -11.75 -6.92
C SER A 147 8.08 -12.17 -7.21
N ARG A 148 8.72 -12.93 -6.30
CA ARG A 148 10.06 -13.47 -6.52
C ARG A 148 10.12 -14.52 -7.63
N LEU A 149 9.08 -15.35 -7.73
CA LEU A 149 8.94 -16.35 -8.80
C LEU A 149 8.63 -15.71 -10.16
N SER A 150 8.27 -14.44 -10.20
CA SER A 150 8.06 -13.66 -11.42
C SER A 150 9.37 -13.07 -11.98
N SER A 151 10.47 -13.84 -11.90
CA SER A 151 11.78 -13.39 -12.38
C SER A 151 11.72 -12.95 -13.86
N GLY A 152 12.44 -11.87 -14.19
CA GLY A 152 12.41 -11.27 -15.53
C GLY A 152 11.19 -10.40 -15.82
N LYS A 153 10.23 -10.29 -14.89
CA LYS A 153 9.09 -9.39 -14.98
C LYS A 153 9.27 -8.19 -14.04
N PRO A 154 8.92 -6.96 -14.46
CA PRO A 154 8.95 -5.82 -13.55
C PRO A 154 8.01 -6.03 -12.36
N VAL A 155 8.52 -5.88 -11.15
CA VAL A 155 7.75 -5.88 -9.91
C VAL A 155 7.52 -4.44 -9.48
N LEU A 156 6.27 -4.00 -9.40
CA LEU A 156 5.88 -2.66 -8.97
C LEU A 156 5.99 -2.52 -7.46
N SER A 157 5.58 -3.54 -6.72
CA SER A 157 5.76 -3.69 -5.28
C SER A 157 5.48 -5.14 -4.89
N ASP A 158 6.02 -5.61 -3.77
CA ASP A 158 5.72 -6.93 -3.19
C ASP A 158 4.82 -6.88 -1.96
N ASP A 159 4.38 -5.67 -1.54
CA ASP A 159 3.57 -5.47 -0.34
C ASP A 159 2.36 -4.56 -0.57
N LEU A 160 2.58 -3.32 -1.02
CA LEU A 160 1.52 -2.33 -1.25
C LEU A 160 1.65 -1.72 -2.64
N VAL A 161 0.57 -1.69 -3.38
CA VAL A 161 0.45 -1.00 -4.67
C VAL A 161 -0.61 0.09 -4.58
N LEU A 162 -0.50 1.11 -5.44
CA LEU A 162 -1.56 2.11 -5.59
C LEU A 162 -2.37 1.79 -6.84
N LEU A 163 -3.68 1.64 -6.69
CA LEU A 163 -4.63 1.54 -7.79
C LEU A 163 -5.22 2.91 -8.08
N ARG A 164 -5.13 3.34 -9.33
CA ARG A 164 -5.59 4.66 -9.76
C ARG A 164 -6.51 4.52 -10.99
N PRO A 165 -7.64 5.26 -11.02
CA PRO A 165 -8.44 5.33 -12.24
C PRO A 165 -7.68 6.04 -13.34
N SER A 166 -7.83 5.58 -14.58
CA SER A 166 -7.27 6.17 -15.80
C SER A 166 -8.33 6.25 -16.89
N VAL A 167 -8.01 6.90 -18.00
CA VAL A 167 -8.92 7.03 -19.14
C VAL A 167 -9.31 5.65 -19.72
N SER A 168 -8.41 4.68 -19.65
CA SER A 168 -8.60 3.32 -20.17
C SER A 168 -9.07 2.30 -19.13
N GLY A 169 -9.38 2.73 -17.90
CA GLY A 169 -9.78 1.84 -16.81
C GLY A 169 -9.00 2.09 -15.52
N TRP A 170 -8.28 1.10 -15.03
CA TRP A 170 -7.49 1.19 -13.81
C TRP A 170 -6.02 0.89 -14.08
N GLU A 171 -5.14 1.57 -13.37
CA GLU A 171 -3.69 1.35 -13.39
C GLU A 171 -3.19 0.91 -12.01
N VAL A 172 -2.15 0.10 -12.03
CA VAL A 172 -1.36 -0.24 -10.84
C VAL A 172 -0.09 0.58 -10.85
N TRP A 173 0.13 1.32 -9.78
CA TRP A 173 1.34 2.13 -9.59
C TRP A 173 2.25 1.48 -8.56
N ALA A 174 3.54 1.52 -8.84
CA ALA A 174 4.57 1.14 -7.90
C ALA A 174 4.56 2.05 -6.67
N THR A 175 4.98 1.51 -5.52
CA THR A 175 5.14 2.28 -4.27
C THR A 175 6.50 1.99 -3.62
N PRO A 176 7.03 2.89 -2.80
CA PRO A 176 8.24 2.64 -2.03
C PRO A 176 8.02 1.73 -0.81
N PHE A 177 6.80 1.27 -0.58
CA PHE A 177 6.39 0.60 0.67
C PHE A 177 6.66 -0.91 0.70
N GLY A 178 7.19 -1.47 -0.38
CA GLY A 178 7.58 -2.89 -0.45
C GLY A 178 8.94 -3.18 0.20
N ARG A 179 9.21 -4.45 0.43
CA ARG A 179 10.53 -4.94 0.89
C ARG A 179 11.52 -5.12 -0.25
N GLN A 180 11.01 -5.44 -1.44
CA GLN A 180 11.80 -5.50 -2.67
C GLN A 180 11.86 -4.11 -3.30
N ARG A 181 12.98 -3.78 -3.91
CA ARG A 181 13.06 -2.54 -4.70
C ARG A 181 12.10 -2.66 -5.88
N ALA A 182 11.16 -1.72 -5.98
CA ALA A 182 10.32 -1.57 -7.15
C ALA A 182 11.16 -1.39 -8.41
N SER A 183 10.66 -1.86 -9.54
CA SER A 183 11.27 -1.60 -10.84
C SER A 183 11.46 -0.09 -11.02
N GLN A 184 12.65 0.33 -11.40
CA GLN A 184 12.91 1.74 -11.74
C GLN A 184 12.50 2.07 -13.17
N GLN A 185 12.34 1.05 -14.02
CA GLN A 185 12.01 1.20 -15.44
C GLN A 185 10.51 1.34 -15.67
N VAL A 186 9.69 0.68 -14.83
CA VAL A 186 8.22 0.70 -14.96
C VAL A 186 7.62 1.18 -13.65
N ARG A 187 6.93 2.31 -13.69
CA ARG A 187 6.28 2.92 -12.52
C ARG A 187 4.80 2.58 -12.42
N SER A 188 4.16 2.35 -13.55
CA SER A 188 2.75 1.93 -13.61
C SER A 188 2.49 1.07 -14.83
N ALA A 189 1.39 0.34 -14.81
CA ALA A 189 0.85 -0.38 -15.95
C ALA A 189 -0.68 -0.54 -15.80
N PRO A 190 -1.42 -0.70 -16.92
CA PRO A 190 -2.85 -0.98 -16.90
C PRO A 190 -3.16 -2.25 -16.10
N LEU A 191 -4.14 -2.20 -15.20
CA LEU A 191 -4.56 -3.34 -14.39
C LEU A 191 -5.37 -4.34 -15.24
N ARG A 192 -4.80 -5.52 -15.47
CA ARG A 192 -5.43 -6.59 -16.25
C ARG A 192 -6.36 -7.46 -15.43
N ALA A 193 -5.91 -7.85 -14.21
CA ALA A 193 -6.68 -8.70 -13.32
C ALA A 193 -6.21 -8.57 -11.86
N LEU A 194 -7.10 -8.89 -10.94
CA LEU A 194 -6.85 -9.07 -9.52
C LEU A 194 -6.82 -10.57 -9.22
N LEU A 195 -5.72 -11.07 -8.65
CA LEU A 195 -5.47 -12.48 -8.45
C LEU A 195 -5.33 -12.81 -6.97
N ARG A 196 -6.34 -13.45 -6.41
CA ARG A 196 -6.36 -13.93 -5.03
C ARG A 196 -5.54 -15.22 -4.93
N LEU A 197 -4.41 -15.15 -4.24
CA LEU A 197 -3.47 -16.27 -4.11
C LEU A 197 -4.01 -17.38 -3.21
N VAL A 198 -3.98 -18.61 -3.73
CA VAL A 198 -4.33 -19.84 -3.01
C VAL A 198 -3.20 -20.85 -3.23
N GLN A 199 -2.55 -21.29 -2.15
CA GLN A 199 -1.53 -22.34 -2.25
C GLN A 199 -2.21 -23.67 -2.61
N ALA A 200 -1.74 -24.32 -3.68
CA ALA A 200 -2.31 -25.56 -4.20
C ALA A 200 -1.22 -26.41 -4.86
N PRO A 201 -1.45 -27.72 -5.04
CA PRO A 201 -0.51 -28.58 -5.74
C PRO A 201 -0.45 -28.35 -7.26
N GLU A 202 -1.48 -27.74 -7.84
CA GLU A 202 -1.62 -27.48 -9.27
C GLU A 202 -2.03 -26.04 -9.53
N GLU A 203 -1.56 -25.49 -10.66
CA GLU A 203 -1.91 -24.13 -11.10
C GLU A 203 -3.25 -24.13 -11.82
N ARG A 204 -4.15 -23.23 -11.42
CA ARG A 204 -5.40 -22.94 -12.14
C ARG A 204 -5.91 -21.54 -11.79
N LEU A 205 -6.63 -20.94 -12.72
CA LEU A 205 -7.43 -19.75 -12.48
C LEU A 205 -8.90 -20.14 -12.37
N GLU A 206 -9.57 -19.63 -11.34
CA GLU A 206 -10.98 -19.84 -11.09
C GLU A 206 -11.66 -18.47 -10.87
N PRO A 207 -12.71 -18.13 -11.62
CA PRO A 207 -13.39 -16.84 -11.41
C PRO A 207 -13.89 -16.70 -9.97
N MET A 208 -13.61 -15.54 -9.35
CA MET A 208 -14.09 -15.26 -8.01
C MET A 208 -15.50 -14.64 -8.08
N PRO A 209 -16.49 -15.15 -7.32
CA PRO A 209 -17.81 -14.53 -7.24
C PRO A 209 -17.72 -13.10 -6.74
N ARG A 210 -18.47 -12.16 -7.38
CA ARG A 210 -18.39 -10.71 -7.10
C ARG A 210 -18.55 -10.37 -5.62
N ALA A 211 -19.49 -11.00 -4.92
CA ALA A 211 -19.71 -10.74 -3.50
C ALA A 211 -18.50 -11.15 -2.64
N ALA A 212 -17.89 -12.30 -2.93
CA ALA A 212 -16.66 -12.74 -2.26
C ALA A 212 -15.49 -11.79 -2.57
N ALA A 213 -15.37 -11.35 -3.83
CA ALA A 213 -14.36 -10.41 -4.25
C ALA A 213 -14.43 -9.08 -3.48
N LEU A 214 -15.62 -8.48 -3.34
CA LEU A 214 -15.81 -7.25 -2.57
C LEU A 214 -15.32 -7.38 -1.13
N GLY A 215 -15.66 -8.47 -0.44
CA GLY A 215 -15.22 -8.72 0.93
C GLY A 215 -13.70 -8.86 1.05
N GLU A 216 -13.08 -9.67 0.18
CA GLU A 216 -11.64 -9.89 0.17
C GLU A 216 -10.85 -8.63 -0.20
N LEU A 217 -11.32 -7.86 -1.18
CA LEU A 217 -10.67 -6.62 -1.62
C LEU A 217 -10.76 -5.54 -0.54
N ALA A 218 -11.92 -5.36 0.09
CA ALA A 218 -12.07 -4.45 1.22
C ALA A 218 -11.15 -4.85 2.38
N ALA A 219 -11.07 -6.15 2.72
CA ALA A 219 -10.19 -6.64 3.79
C ALA A 219 -8.69 -6.40 3.51
N ASN A 220 -8.29 -6.33 2.23
CA ASN A 220 -6.92 -6.03 1.82
C ASN A 220 -6.68 -4.53 1.53
N SER A 221 -7.60 -3.64 1.90
CA SER A 221 -7.45 -2.17 1.82
C SER A 221 -7.06 -1.63 3.20
N PRO A 222 -5.75 -1.50 3.50
CA PRO A 222 -5.28 -1.17 4.83
C PRO A 222 -5.78 0.20 5.27
N VAL A 223 -6.01 0.36 6.58
CA VAL A 223 -6.50 1.58 7.23
C VAL A 223 -7.96 1.87 6.90
N ILE A 224 -8.29 2.03 5.63
CA ILE A 224 -9.64 2.40 5.17
C ILE A 224 -10.69 1.34 5.55
N ASN A 225 -10.31 0.06 5.57
CA ASN A 225 -11.20 -1.03 5.98
C ASN A 225 -11.61 -0.96 7.47
N ALA A 226 -10.88 -0.21 8.28
CA ALA A 226 -11.20 0.01 9.69
C ALA A 226 -11.97 1.32 9.93
N ASP A 227 -12.16 2.15 8.89
CA ASP A 227 -12.87 3.42 8.98
C ASP A 227 -14.38 3.22 8.77
N PRO A 228 -15.23 3.38 9.79
CA PRO A 228 -16.67 3.17 9.66
C PRO A 228 -17.34 4.19 8.73
N VAL A 229 -16.76 5.40 8.60
CA VAL A 229 -17.31 6.45 7.73
C VAL A 229 -16.98 6.17 6.28
N ARG A 230 -15.75 5.74 5.98
CA ARG A 230 -15.26 5.48 4.63
C ARG A 230 -15.62 4.07 4.11
N SER A 231 -16.12 3.17 4.95
CA SER A 231 -16.40 1.77 4.59
C SER A 231 -17.37 1.61 3.42
N ALA A 232 -18.47 2.39 3.39
CA ALA A 232 -19.43 2.36 2.30
C ALA A 232 -18.81 2.86 0.98
N ALA A 233 -18.05 3.95 1.03
CA ALA A 233 -17.33 4.49 -0.12
C ALA A 233 -16.24 3.52 -0.61
N LEU A 234 -15.57 2.81 0.29
CA LEU A 234 -14.59 1.76 -0.06
C LEU A 234 -15.25 0.64 -0.87
N LEU A 235 -16.40 0.14 -0.41
CA LEU A 235 -17.13 -0.91 -1.13
C LEU A 235 -17.62 -0.41 -2.49
N ALA A 236 -18.13 0.82 -2.57
CA ALA A 236 -18.55 1.43 -3.83
C ALA A 236 -17.39 1.60 -4.82
N ARG A 237 -16.21 1.97 -4.33
CA ARG A 237 -15.01 2.12 -5.15
C ARG A 237 -14.52 0.76 -5.68
N TRP A 238 -14.50 -0.27 -4.83
CA TRP A 238 -14.17 -1.62 -5.28
C TRP A 238 -15.23 -2.18 -6.26
N ASP A 239 -16.50 -1.87 -6.04
CA ASP A 239 -17.55 -2.22 -7.01
C ASP A 239 -17.31 -1.56 -8.37
N GLY A 240 -16.83 -0.32 -8.38
CA GLY A 240 -16.38 0.39 -9.59
C GLY A 240 -15.22 -0.32 -10.30
N VAL A 241 -14.20 -0.75 -9.56
CA VAL A 241 -13.07 -1.55 -10.11
C VAL A 241 -13.58 -2.83 -10.77
N LEU A 242 -14.47 -3.56 -10.06
CA LEU A 242 -15.01 -4.84 -10.50
C LEU A 242 -15.94 -4.78 -11.72
N ARG A 243 -16.29 -3.59 -12.21
CA ARG A 243 -17.04 -3.42 -13.47
C ARG A 243 -16.16 -3.65 -14.71
N SER A 244 -14.87 -3.38 -14.60
CA SER A 244 -13.92 -3.45 -15.70
C SER A 244 -12.74 -4.40 -15.48
N VAL A 245 -12.47 -4.78 -14.22
CA VAL A 245 -11.33 -5.61 -13.86
C VAL A 245 -11.82 -6.96 -13.32
N PRO A 246 -11.49 -8.08 -13.96
CA PRO A 246 -11.85 -9.40 -13.47
C PRO A 246 -11.03 -9.82 -12.26
N VAL A 247 -11.63 -10.65 -11.40
CA VAL A 247 -10.99 -11.21 -10.21
C VAL A 247 -11.04 -12.73 -10.27
N TYR A 248 -9.91 -13.35 -9.94
CA TYR A 248 -9.78 -14.80 -9.92
C TYR A 248 -9.12 -15.29 -8.63
N PHE A 249 -9.43 -16.50 -8.22
CA PHE A 249 -8.55 -17.30 -7.40
C PHE A 249 -7.40 -17.82 -8.29
N LEU A 250 -6.18 -17.48 -7.94
CA LEU A 250 -4.98 -18.07 -8.53
C LEU A 250 -4.50 -19.18 -7.60
N HIS A 251 -4.81 -20.40 -7.93
CA HIS A 251 -4.22 -21.58 -7.31
C HIS A 251 -2.82 -21.75 -7.85
N PHE A 252 -1.82 -21.86 -6.98
CA PHE A 252 -0.43 -21.95 -7.41
C PHE A 252 0.43 -22.75 -6.42
N ARG A 253 1.41 -23.45 -6.94
CA ARG A 253 2.53 -24.02 -6.18
C ARG A 253 3.73 -23.04 -6.23
N LYS A 254 4.81 -23.38 -5.51
CA LYS A 254 6.03 -22.55 -5.48
C LYS A 254 6.86 -22.72 -6.78
N SER A 255 6.27 -22.40 -7.92
CA SER A 255 6.89 -22.39 -9.25
C SER A 255 6.38 -21.17 -10.02
N ASN A 256 7.05 -20.84 -11.13
CA ASN A 256 6.60 -19.76 -12.03
C ASN A 256 5.57 -20.24 -13.08
N ALA A 257 5.16 -21.51 -13.06
CA ALA A 257 4.23 -22.09 -14.01
C ALA A 257 2.83 -21.44 -13.96
N PHE A 258 2.48 -20.76 -12.87
CA PHE A 258 1.23 -20.03 -12.81
C PHE A 258 1.10 -18.93 -13.89
N TRP A 259 2.22 -18.45 -14.45
CA TRP A 259 2.18 -17.49 -15.57
C TRP A 259 1.68 -18.14 -16.86
N GLU A 260 1.94 -19.45 -17.07
CA GLU A 260 1.42 -20.20 -18.23
C GLU A 260 -0.12 -20.27 -18.19
N VAL A 261 -0.69 -20.48 -17.00
CA VAL A 261 -2.15 -20.50 -16.80
C VAL A 261 -2.76 -19.11 -16.99
N ILE A 262 -2.09 -18.06 -16.51
CA ILE A 262 -2.49 -16.66 -16.72
C ILE A 262 -2.47 -16.35 -18.23
N ASP A 263 -1.40 -16.73 -18.93
CA ASP A 263 -1.27 -16.50 -20.37
C ASP A 263 -2.32 -17.24 -21.19
N ALA A 264 -2.67 -18.45 -20.80
CA ALA A 264 -3.68 -19.24 -21.50
C ALA A 264 -5.12 -18.68 -21.37
N GLN A 265 -5.41 -17.99 -20.25
CA GLN A 265 -6.77 -17.53 -19.99
C GLN A 265 -6.96 -16.01 -20.13
N LEU A 266 -5.91 -15.22 -19.95
CA LEU A 266 -5.98 -13.75 -19.91
C LEU A 266 -5.04 -13.07 -20.93
N GLY A 267 -4.24 -13.85 -21.63
CA GLY A 267 -3.27 -13.40 -22.63
C GLY A 267 -3.88 -12.98 -23.96
#